data_944ea09f87f6ac2a4167828e038630b9
#
_entry.id   944ea09f87f6ac2a4167828e038630b9
#
_cell.length_a   1.000
_cell.length_b   1.000
_cell.length_c   1.000
_cell.angle_alpha   90.00
_cell.angle_beta   90.00
_cell.angle_gamma   90.00
#
_symmetry.space_group_name_H-M   'P 1'
#
loop_
_entity.id
_entity.type
_entity.pdbx_description
1 polymer ?
#
loop_
_entity_poly.entity_id
_entity_poly.type
_entity_poly.pdbx_seq_one_letter_code
_entity_poly.pdbx_strand_id
1 'polypeptide(L)'
;MRAKRRRIKGERKWRILRLLSIISLIISLTSGTVGILFIPSEKIELISILGILFSVCLVLFFICRSLIANMASHWIDDRLNERIWVEDGRLYQFIQMNFAGGLNYRSADERANLYIMDLDTIHNAKYDPKSGRIEFNALGEGIFYNDYQTGVIRERWDLKEDFVAIFYDYTEPSLYEYLKSIGVKFSEETIPFKIRDARI
;
A
#
# COMPACT_ATOMS: atom_id res chain seq x y z
N MET A 1 -12.47 -6.34 15.52
CA MET A 1 -11.61 -5.13 15.55
C MET A 1 -11.96 -4.22 14.39
N ARG A 2 -12.10 -2.90 14.58
CA ARG A 2 -12.28 -1.94 13.48
C ARG A 2 -10.95 -1.25 13.22
N ALA A 3 -10.50 -1.23 11.96
CA ALA A 3 -9.31 -0.46 11.60
C ALA A 3 -9.57 1.04 11.80
N LYS A 4 -8.74 1.69 12.61
CA LYS A 4 -8.73 3.14 12.77
C LYS A 4 -7.76 3.71 11.75
N ARG A 5 -8.22 4.62 10.90
CA ARG A 5 -7.42 5.23 9.85
C ARG A 5 -6.23 5.99 10.44
N ARG A 6 -5.13 5.29 10.71
CA ARG A 6 -3.86 5.89 11.12
C ARG A 6 -3.06 6.27 9.88
N ARG A 7 -2.44 7.43 9.89
CA ARG A 7 -1.55 7.86 8.80
C ARG A 7 -0.31 6.97 8.78
N ILE A 8 -0.21 6.10 7.79
CA ILE A 8 0.95 5.25 7.57
C ILE A 8 2.15 6.12 7.22
N LYS A 9 3.32 5.80 7.77
CA LYS A 9 4.56 6.52 7.48
C LYS A 9 4.84 6.45 5.97
N GLY A 10 4.84 7.59 5.30
CA GLY A 10 4.98 7.69 3.83
C GLY A 10 3.69 8.03 3.08
N GLU A 11 2.50 7.83 3.66
CA GLU A 11 1.22 8.18 3.04
C GLU A 11 1.18 9.65 2.59
N ARG A 12 1.68 10.57 3.44
CA ARG A 12 1.74 12.00 3.09
C ARG A 12 2.60 12.24 1.86
N LYS A 13 3.78 11.60 1.77
CA LYS A 13 4.69 11.71 0.63
C LYS A 13 4.06 11.16 -0.64
N TRP A 14 3.41 10.01 -0.55
CA TRP A 14 2.69 9.39 -1.66
C TRP A 14 1.54 10.28 -2.17
N ARG A 15 0.72 10.83 -1.27
CA ARG A 15 -0.36 11.76 -1.65
C ARG A 15 0.15 13.02 -2.33
N ILE A 16 1.27 13.58 -1.84
CA ILE A 16 1.91 14.75 -2.46
C ILE A 16 2.39 14.40 -3.88
N LEU A 17 3.10 13.28 -4.05
CA LEU A 17 3.58 12.85 -5.36
C LEU A 17 2.43 12.60 -6.34
N ARG A 18 1.34 11.98 -5.87
CA ARG A 18 0.13 11.77 -6.67
C ARG A 18 -0.50 13.10 -7.11
N LEU A 19 -0.62 14.05 -6.20
CA LEU A 19 -1.15 15.38 -6.50
C LEU A 19 -0.25 16.12 -7.52
N LEU A 20 1.07 16.11 -7.29
CA LEU A 20 2.03 16.71 -8.22
C LEU A 20 1.96 16.08 -9.61
N SER A 21 1.85 14.77 -9.69
CA SER A 21 1.67 14.05 -10.95
C SER A 21 0.43 14.52 -11.72
N ILE A 22 -0.72 14.66 -11.03
CA ILE A 22 -1.96 15.12 -11.66
C ILE A 22 -1.82 16.58 -12.14
N ILE A 23 -1.29 17.46 -11.30
CA ILE A 23 -1.08 18.88 -11.63
C ILE A 23 -0.14 19.00 -12.83
N SER A 24 0.99 18.28 -12.84
CA SER A 24 1.95 18.30 -13.95
C SER A 24 1.32 17.82 -15.26
N LEU A 25 0.47 16.81 -15.21
CA LEU A 25 -0.24 16.34 -16.41
C LEU A 25 -1.21 17.39 -16.94
N ILE A 26 -1.99 18.03 -16.05
CA ILE A 26 -2.95 19.08 -16.44
C ILE A 26 -2.20 20.27 -17.09
N ILE A 27 -1.12 20.75 -16.47
CA ILE A 27 -0.32 21.85 -17.00
C ILE A 27 0.30 21.47 -18.35
N SER A 28 0.82 20.25 -18.48
CA SER A 28 1.38 19.75 -19.74
C SER A 28 0.31 19.74 -20.83
N LEU A 29 -0.85 19.15 -20.62
CA LEU A 29 -1.91 19.09 -21.60
C LEU A 29 -2.41 20.48 -22.00
N THR A 30 -2.62 21.39 -21.03
CA THR A 30 -3.07 22.76 -21.31
C THR A 30 -2.03 23.55 -22.08
N SER A 31 -0.75 23.51 -21.70
CA SER A 31 0.30 24.24 -22.41
C SER A 31 0.51 23.69 -23.83
N GLY A 32 0.42 22.37 -24.02
CA GLY A 32 0.48 21.75 -25.35
C GLY A 32 -0.68 22.17 -26.24
N THR A 33 -1.91 22.12 -25.72
CA THR A 33 -3.11 22.54 -26.48
C THR A 33 -3.05 24.01 -26.85
N VAL A 34 -2.72 24.90 -25.89
CA VAL A 34 -2.60 26.33 -26.13
C VAL A 34 -1.47 26.59 -27.12
N GLY A 35 -0.31 25.92 -26.97
CA GLY A 35 0.81 26.06 -27.92
C GLY A 35 0.42 25.77 -29.37
N ILE A 36 -0.36 24.69 -29.59
CA ILE A 36 -0.88 24.31 -30.91
C ILE A 36 -1.79 25.41 -31.48
N LEU A 37 -2.67 26.01 -30.66
CA LEU A 37 -3.59 27.04 -31.08
C LEU A 37 -2.88 28.34 -31.48
N PHE A 38 -1.70 28.61 -30.96
CA PHE A 38 -0.90 29.81 -31.29
C PHE A 38 0.05 29.62 -32.47
N ILE A 39 0.22 28.39 -33.01
CA ILE A 39 1.07 28.18 -34.21
C ILE A 39 0.72 29.13 -35.34
N PRO A 40 -0.56 29.38 -35.73
CA PRO A 40 -0.90 30.27 -36.81
C PRO A 40 -0.61 31.73 -36.54
N SER A 41 -0.32 32.13 -35.30
CA SER A 41 -0.15 33.55 -34.91
C SER A 41 1.27 34.07 -35.05
N GLU A 42 2.22 33.26 -35.54
CA GLU A 42 3.66 33.59 -35.70
C GLU A 42 4.36 34.07 -34.42
N LYS A 43 3.77 33.90 -33.25
CA LYS A 43 4.35 34.28 -31.96
C LYS A 43 5.34 33.21 -31.48
N ILE A 44 6.49 33.12 -32.14
CA ILE A 44 7.52 32.09 -31.93
C ILE A 44 7.97 32.02 -30.47
N GLU A 45 8.17 33.16 -29.80
CA GLU A 45 8.58 33.18 -28.38
C GLU A 45 7.57 32.52 -27.47
N LEU A 46 6.28 32.82 -27.64
CA LEU A 46 5.21 32.23 -26.84
C LEU A 46 5.09 30.71 -27.07
N ILE A 47 5.18 30.28 -28.33
CA ILE A 47 5.16 28.87 -28.71
C ILE A 47 6.34 28.13 -28.07
N SER A 48 7.55 28.75 -28.09
CA SER A 48 8.74 28.16 -27.48
C SER A 48 8.59 28.00 -25.95
N ILE A 49 8.07 29.02 -25.26
CA ILE A 49 7.81 28.95 -23.80
C ILE A 49 6.81 27.89 -23.49
N LEU A 50 5.70 27.77 -24.21
CA LEU A 50 4.67 26.76 -24.01
C LEU A 50 5.20 25.36 -24.32
N GLY A 51 6.06 25.18 -25.32
CA GLY A 51 6.72 23.95 -25.66
C GLY A 51 7.69 23.47 -24.57
N ILE A 52 8.48 24.39 -24.00
CA ILE A 52 9.35 24.10 -22.86
C ILE A 52 8.50 23.69 -21.64
N LEU A 53 7.46 24.45 -21.32
CA LEU A 53 6.58 24.16 -20.18
C LEU A 53 5.90 22.80 -20.34
N PHE A 54 5.40 22.48 -21.54
CA PHE A 54 4.85 21.17 -21.88
C PHE A 54 5.86 20.06 -21.58
N SER A 55 7.08 20.18 -22.11
CA SER A 55 8.11 19.16 -21.99
C SER A 55 8.55 18.95 -20.54
N VAL A 56 8.80 20.05 -19.81
CA VAL A 56 9.20 19.98 -18.38
C VAL A 56 8.13 19.34 -17.54
N CYS A 57 6.86 19.75 -17.71
CA CYS A 57 5.76 19.17 -16.94
C CYS A 57 5.50 17.69 -17.31
N LEU A 58 5.70 17.31 -18.57
CA LEU A 58 5.59 15.91 -18.99
C LEU A 58 6.67 15.04 -18.35
N VAL A 59 7.92 15.51 -18.35
CA VAL A 59 9.03 14.82 -17.68
C VAL A 59 8.76 14.69 -16.18
N LEU A 60 8.32 15.77 -15.53
CA LEU A 60 7.98 15.77 -14.11
C LEU A 60 6.84 14.78 -13.80
N PHE A 61 5.83 14.69 -14.66
CA PHE A 61 4.78 13.69 -14.56
C PHE A 61 5.34 12.27 -14.55
N PHE A 62 6.22 11.92 -15.51
CA PHE A 62 6.81 10.59 -15.57
C PHE A 62 7.72 10.30 -14.38
N ILE A 63 8.50 11.29 -13.91
CA ILE A 63 9.32 11.14 -12.69
C ILE A 63 8.42 10.86 -11.49
N CYS A 64 7.37 11.63 -11.27
CA CYS A 64 6.44 11.40 -10.17
C CYS A 64 5.76 10.03 -10.27
N ARG A 65 5.35 9.61 -11.46
CA ARG A 65 4.76 8.27 -11.70
C ARG A 65 5.75 7.15 -11.42
N SER A 66 7.02 7.29 -11.83
CA SER A 66 8.07 6.34 -11.53
C SER A 66 8.34 6.24 -10.04
N LEU A 67 8.43 7.39 -9.35
CA LEU A 67 8.60 7.42 -7.89
C LEU A 67 7.41 6.77 -7.16
N ILE A 68 6.18 7.01 -7.59
CA ILE A 68 4.98 6.37 -7.05
C ILE A 68 5.04 4.86 -7.26
N ALA A 69 5.43 4.41 -8.45
CA ALA A 69 5.55 2.98 -8.75
C ALA A 69 6.66 2.28 -7.95
N ASN A 70 7.75 3.01 -7.68
CA ASN A 70 8.87 2.49 -6.87
C ASN A 70 8.65 2.62 -5.36
N MET A 71 7.80 3.56 -4.93
CA MET A 71 7.32 3.58 -3.55
C MET A 71 6.38 2.39 -3.38
N ALA A 72 6.36 1.84 -2.19
CA ALA A 72 5.41 0.80 -1.79
C ALA A 72 3.95 1.32 -1.79
N SER A 73 3.52 1.95 -2.91
CA SER A 73 2.19 2.52 -3.07
C SER A 73 1.12 1.43 -3.00
N HIS A 74 1.38 0.28 -3.60
CA HIS A 74 0.53 -0.90 -3.49
C HIS A 74 0.36 -1.33 -2.03
N TRP A 75 1.46 -1.35 -1.27
CA TRP A 75 1.45 -1.68 0.13
C TRP A 75 0.62 -0.68 0.98
N ILE A 76 0.71 0.62 0.70
CA ILE A 76 -0.11 1.63 1.40
C ILE A 76 -1.59 1.43 1.10
N ASP A 77 -1.93 1.18 -0.17
CA ASP A 77 -3.31 0.93 -0.58
C ASP A 77 -3.84 -0.40 -0.01
N ASP A 78 -3.04 -1.45 -0.02
CA ASP A 78 -3.38 -2.75 0.55
C ASP A 78 -3.63 -2.63 2.06
N ARG A 79 -2.77 -1.90 2.78
CA ARG A 79 -2.93 -1.69 4.22
C ARG A 79 -4.13 -0.81 4.58
N LEU A 80 -4.56 0.09 3.71
CA LEU A 80 -5.80 0.87 3.90
C LEU A 80 -7.06 0.00 3.80
N ASN A 81 -6.99 -1.11 3.06
CA ASN A 81 -8.06 -2.07 2.87
C ASN A 81 -7.90 -3.34 3.71
N GLU A 82 -6.93 -3.36 4.60
CA GLU A 82 -6.70 -4.46 5.52
C GLU A 82 -7.84 -4.57 6.54
N ARG A 83 -8.28 -5.80 6.78
CA ARG A 83 -9.22 -6.13 7.85
C ARG A 83 -8.56 -7.14 8.78
N ILE A 84 -8.66 -6.89 10.08
CA ILE A 84 -8.07 -7.74 11.11
C ILE A 84 -9.16 -8.10 12.09
N TRP A 85 -9.29 -9.38 12.41
CA TRP A 85 -10.19 -9.86 13.47
C TRP A 85 -9.61 -11.10 14.13
N VAL A 86 -10.15 -11.42 15.30
CA VAL A 86 -9.82 -12.62 16.05
C VAL A 86 -11.09 -13.41 16.25
N GLU A 87 -11.02 -14.71 15.99
CA GLU A 87 -12.13 -15.66 16.14
C GLU A 87 -11.54 -17.04 16.44
N ASP A 88 -12.14 -17.77 17.37
CA ASP A 88 -11.79 -19.17 17.73
C ASP A 88 -10.29 -19.43 17.96
N GLY A 89 -9.61 -18.53 18.67
CA GLY A 89 -8.18 -18.65 18.96
C GLY A 89 -7.26 -18.38 17.77
N ARG A 90 -7.77 -17.82 16.69
CA ARG A 90 -7.04 -17.48 15.48
C ARG A 90 -7.09 -15.99 15.19
N LEU A 91 -6.00 -15.48 14.65
CA LEU A 91 -5.89 -14.11 14.12
C LEU A 91 -6.02 -14.15 12.61
N TYR A 92 -6.97 -13.41 12.10
CA TYR A 92 -7.24 -13.27 10.67
C TYR A 92 -6.75 -11.92 10.17
N GLN A 93 -6.02 -11.95 9.06
CA GLN A 93 -5.58 -10.76 8.33
C GLN A 93 -6.04 -10.87 6.88
N PHE A 94 -7.00 -10.07 6.50
CA PHE A 94 -7.49 -9.99 5.13
C PHE A 94 -6.92 -8.73 4.46
N ILE A 95 -6.24 -8.90 3.35
CA ILE A 95 -5.62 -7.81 2.59
C ILE A 95 -6.18 -7.84 1.17
N GLN A 96 -7.01 -6.87 0.85
CA GLN A 96 -7.50 -6.70 -0.52
C GLN A 96 -6.37 -6.13 -1.38
N MET A 97 -6.09 -6.77 -2.52
CA MET A 97 -5.04 -6.33 -3.43
C MET A 97 -5.57 -5.26 -4.38
N ASN A 98 -5.13 -4.03 -4.19
CA ASN A 98 -5.37 -2.95 -5.13
C ASN A 98 -4.15 -2.77 -6.03
N PHE A 99 -4.19 -3.25 -7.25
CA PHE A 99 -3.14 -2.98 -8.22
C PHE A 99 -3.25 -1.56 -8.77
N ALA A 100 -2.66 -0.60 -8.10
CA ALA A 100 -2.59 0.79 -8.54
C ALA A 100 -1.54 1.00 -9.65
N GLY A 101 -1.55 0.22 -10.72
CA GLY A 101 -0.50 0.41 -11.73
C GLY A 101 -0.65 -0.31 -13.07
N GLY A 102 -1.64 -1.15 -13.25
CA GLY A 102 -1.87 -1.86 -14.52
C GLY A 102 -3.09 -1.33 -15.28
N LEU A 103 -3.07 -1.45 -16.60
CA LEU A 103 -4.20 -1.14 -17.49
C LEU A 103 -5.45 -2.01 -17.25
N ASN A 104 -5.37 -3.00 -16.36
CA ASN A 104 -6.45 -3.92 -16.00
C ASN A 104 -6.98 -3.67 -14.59
N TYR A 105 -7.52 -2.49 -14.34
CA TYR A 105 -8.09 -2.10 -13.04
C TYR A 105 -9.23 -3.02 -12.54
N ARG A 106 -9.97 -3.67 -13.42
CA ARG A 106 -11.15 -4.46 -13.05
C ARG A 106 -10.86 -5.82 -12.40
N SER A 107 -9.72 -6.42 -12.66
CA SER A 107 -9.40 -7.74 -12.08
C SER A 107 -8.65 -7.68 -10.76
N ALA A 108 -8.21 -6.50 -10.33
CA ALA A 108 -7.42 -6.33 -9.11
C ALA A 108 -8.30 -6.13 -7.86
N ASP A 109 -9.45 -5.50 -8.02
CA ASP A 109 -10.37 -5.24 -6.91
C ASP A 109 -11.00 -6.52 -6.32
N GLU A 110 -10.90 -7.64 -7.03
CA GLU A 110 -11.47 -8.94 -6.65
C GLU A 110 -10.44 -9.83 -5.95
N ARG A 111 -9.14 -9.53 -6.05
CA ARG A 111 -8.07 -10.34 -5.46
C ARG A 111 -7.82 -9.98 -4.00
N ALA A 112 -7.59 -10.98 -3.19
CA ALA A 112 -7.25 -10.78 -1.79
C ALA A 112 -6.37 -11.90 -1.24
N ASN A 113 -5.57 -11.58 -0.23
CA ASN A 113 -4.91 -12.54 0.63
C ASN A 113 -5.64 -12.60 1.97
N LEU A 114 -5.88 -13.79 2.45
CA LEU A 114 -6.33 -14.06 3.81
C LEU A 114 -5.25 -14.91 4.50
N TYR A 115 -4.70 -14.37 5.58
CA TYR A 115 -3.81 -15.10 6.48
C TYR A 115 -4.59 -15.47 7.74
N ILE A 116 -4.54 -16.74 8.12
CA ILE A 116 -5.17 -17.29 9.31
C ILE A 116 -4.04 -17.83 10.17
N MET A 117 -3.81 -17.21 11.32
CA MET A 117 -2.67 -17.50 12.20
C MET A 117 -3.16 -18.02 13.54
N ASP A 118 -2.60 -19.12 13.99
CA ASP A 118 -2.94 -19.71 15.29
C ASP A 118 -2.25 -18.90 16.40
N LEU A 119 -3.03 -18.30 17.31
CA LEU A 119 -2.53 -17.36 18.33
C LEU A 119 -1.57 -18.00 19.34
N ASP A 120 -1.73 -19.28 19.62
CA ASP A 120 -0.88 -20.05 20.53
C ASP A 120 0.52 -20.36 19.96
N THR A 121 0.68 -20.23 18.64
CA THR A 121 1.96 -20.46 17.96
C THR A 121 2.79 -19.19 17.79
N ILE A 122 2.27 -18.03 18.20
CA ILE A 122 2.97 -16.74 18.04
C ILE A 122 4.28 -16.74 18.84
N HIS A 123 5.37 -16.46 18.13
CA HIS A 123 6.70 -16.32 18.73
C HIS A 123 7.52 -15.23 18.02
N ASN A 124 8.70 -14.88 18.58
CA ASN A 124 9.58 -13.82 18.05
C ASN A 124 8.87 -12.48 17.83
N ALA A 125 7.91 -12.14 18.69
CA ALA A 125 7.11 -10.95 18.50
C ALA A 125 7.88 -9.67 18.83
N LYS A 126 7.78 -8.69 17.92
CA LYS A 126 8.45 -7.38 17.97
C LYS A 126 7.44 -6.27 17.81
N TYR A 127 7.66 -5.18 18.52
CA TYR A 127 6.85 -3.98 18.44
C TYR A 127 7.71 -2.73 18.32
N ASP A 128 7.41 -1.89 17.33
CA ASP A 128 8.03 -0.57 17.19
C ASP A 128 7.03 0.51 17.64
N PRO A 129 7.21 1.10 18.83
CA PRO A 129 6.27 2.10 19.36
C PRO A 129 6.25 3.39 18.53
N LYS A 130 7.29 3.68 17.71
CA LYS A 130 7.33 4.89 16.88
C LYS A 130 6.47 4.76 15.62
N SER A 131 6.47 3.59 15.00
CA SER A 131 5.69 3.32 13.80
C SER A 131 4.37 2.61 14.07
N GLY A 132 4.23 1.98 15.25
CA GLY A 132 3.15 1.07 15.60
C GLY A 132 3.24 -0.26 14.85
N ARG A 133 4.41 -0.60 14.29
CA ARG A 133 4.63 -1.85 13.56
C ARG A 133 4.76 -3.01 14.53
N ILE A 134 4.05 -4.08 14.21
CA ILE A 134 4.07 -5.36 14.91
C ILE A 134 4.59 -6.41 13.94
N GLU A 135 5.56 -7.20 14.34
CA GLU A 135 6.05 -8.36 13.62
C GLU A 135 6.06 -9.57 14.54
N PHE A 136 5.70 -10.72 14.03
CA PHE A 136 5.85 -11.98 14.74
C PHE A 136 5.85 -13.15 13.75
N ASN A 137 6.34 -14.30 14.19
CA ASN A 137 6.18 -15.55 13.50
C ASN A 137 4.95 -16.28 14.05
N ALA A 138 4.21 -16.98 13.19
CA ALA A 138 3.09 -17.83 13.58
C ALA A 138 2.87 -18.92 12.54
N LEU A 139 2.34 -20.07 12.99
CA LEU A 139 1.83 -21.10 12.11
C LEU A 139 0.39 -20.79 11.71
N GLY A 140 -0.06 -21.40 10.61
CA GLY A 140 -1.42 -21.24 10.15
C GLY A 140 -1.57 -21.50 8.64
N GLU A 141 -2.52 -20.83 8.03
CA GLU A 141 -2.85 -21.00 6.60
C GLU A 141 -2.87 -19.64 5.88
N GLY A 142 -2.36 -19.61 4.66
CA GLY A 142 -2.53 -18.53 3.70
C GLY A 142 -3.50 -18.93 2.59
N ILE A 143 -4.40 -18.03 2.21
CA ILE A 143 -5.36 -18.24 1.13
C ILE A 143 -5.27 -17.06 0.17
N PHE A 144 -5.01 -17.33 -1.10
CA PHE A 144 -5.08 -16.35 -2.15
C PHE A 144 -6.38 -16.49 -2.94
N TYR A 145 -7.21 -15.47 -2.86
CA TYR A 145 -8.43 -15.39 -3.66
C TYR A 145 -8.14 -14.74 -5.01
N ASN A 146 -8.54 -15.40 -6.08
CA ASN A 146 -8.59 -14.77 -7.40
C ASN A 146 -9.81 -13.83 -7.51
N ASP A 147 -10.89 -14.21 -6.82
CA ASP A 147 -12.07 -13.39 -6.58
C ASP A 147 -12.63 -13.71 -5.20
N TYR A 148 -12.46 -12.78 -4.26
CA TYR A 148 -12.94 -12.97 -2.88
C TYR A 148 -14.44 -12.75 -2.74
N GLN A 149 -15.09 -12.07 -3.69
CA GLN A 149 -16.54 -11.81 -3.65
C GLN A 149 -17.31 -13.09 -3.98
N THR A 150 -16.82 -13.85 -4.95
CA THR A 150 -17.41 -15.15 -5.35
C THR A 150 -16.77 -16.33 -4.63
N GLY A 151 -15.70 -16.09 -3.86
CA GLY A 151 -14.99 -17.14 -3.11
C GLY A 151 -14.07 -18.02 -3.98
N VAL A 152 -13.71 -17.58 -5.20
CA VAL A 152 -12.82 -18.32 -6.09
C VAL A 152 -11.39 -18.26 -5.56
N ILE A 153 -10.92 -19.36 -5.01
CA ILE A 153 -9.57 -19.53 -4.45
C ILE A 153 -8.62 -19.92 -5.59
N ARG A 154 -7.47 -19.25 -5.64
CA ARG A 154 -6.38 -19.59 -6.54
C ARG A 154 -5.39 -20.55 -5.89
N GLU A 155 -5.04 -20.30 -4.62
CA GLU A 155 -3.99 -21.00 -3.93
C GLU A 155 -4.26 -21.05 -2.42
N ARG A 156 -3.83 -22.14 -1.78
CA ARG A 156 -3.74 -22.28 -0.33
C ARG A 156 -2.35 -22.80 0.01
N TRP A 157 -1.78 -22.31 1.11
CA TRP A 157 -0.47 -22.77 1.59
C TRP A 157 -0.40 -22.70 3.11
N ASP A 158 0.44 -23.53 3.68
CA ASP A 158 0.71 -23.50 5.11
C ASP A 158 1.70 -22.38 5.44
N LEU A 159 1.42 -21.61 6.47
CA LEU A 159 2.36 -20.65 7.04
C LEU A 159 3.37 -21.43 7.87
N LYS A 160 4.64 -21.36 7.47
CA LYS A 160 5.75 -22.05 8.12
C LYS A 160 6.31 -21.24 9.28
N GLU A 161 7.16 -21.84 10.11
CA GLU A 161 7.81 -21.19 11.26
C GLU A 161 8.61 -19.94 10.91
N ASP A 162 9.12 -19.83 9.69
CA ASP A 162 9.86 -18.66 9.19
C ASP A 162 8.95 -17.57 8.60
N PHE A 163 7.63 -17.81 8.51
CA PHE A 163 6.69 -16.80 8.05
C PHE A 163 6.62 -15.65 9.05
N VAL A 164 6.89 -14.44 8.57
CA VAL A 164 6.82 -13.21 9.37
C VAL A 164 5.54 -12.45 9.05
N ALA A 165 4.60 -12.47 9.98
CA ALA A 165 3.41 -11.65 9.92
C ALA A 165 3.73 -10.20 10.26
N ILE A 166 3.21 -9.26 9.47
CA ILE A 166 3.46 -7.82 9.64
C ILE A 166 2.13 -7.11 9.77
N PHE A 167 1.99 -6.38 10.88
CA PHE A 167 0.83 -5.57 11.17
C PHE A 167 1.24 -4.14 11.52
N TYR A 168 0.25 -3.26 11.55
CA TYR A 168 0.36 -1.94 12.14
C TYR A 168 -0.75 -1.76 13.17
N ASP A 169 -0.41 -1.24 14.33
CA ASP A 169 -1.33 -1.06 15.44
C ASP A 169 -2.26 0.15 15.20
N TYR A 170 -3.24 -0.05 14.32
CA TYR A 170 -4.30 0.92 13.98
C TYR A 170 -5.71 0.39 14.22
N THR A 171 -5.82 -0.72 14.92
CA THR A 171 -7.10 -1.32 15.27
C THR A 171 -7.68 -0.73 16.57
N GLU A 172 -8.99 -0.79 16.74
CA GLU A 172 -9.67 -0.58 18.00
C GLU A 172 -10.46 -1.84 18.38
N PRO A 173 -10.17 -2.47 19.52
CA PRO A 173 -9.03 -2.20 20.42
C PRO A 173 -7.67 -2.44 19.75
N SER A 174 -6.59 -1.88 20.35
CA SER A 174 -5.21 -2.05 19.87
C SER A 174 -4.85 -3.54 19.72
N LEU A 175 -4.32 -3.93 18.55
CA LEU A 175 -3.85 -5.29 18.33
C LEU A 175 -2.68 -5.64 19.26
N TYR A 176 -1.76 -4.69 19.46
CA TYR A 176 -0.63 -4.87 20.37
C TYR A 176 -1.10 -5.17 21.80
N GLU A 177 -1.99 -4.34 22.35
CA GLU A 177 -2.52 -4.55 23.69
C GLU A 177 -3.33 -5.85 23.81
N TYR A 178 -4.08 -6.20 22.78
CA TYR A 178 -4.80 -7.47 22.75
C TYR A 178 -3.83 -8.67 22.80
N LEU A 179 -2.83 -8.71 21.91
CA LEU A 179 -1.86 -9.80 21.88
C LEU A 179 -1.08 -9.91 23.21
N LYS A 180 -0.72 -8.77 23.79
CA LYS A 180 -0.08 -8.72 25.12
C LYS A 180 -0.99 -9.28 26.22
N SER A 181 -2.28 -8.98 26.17
CA SER A 181 -3.25 -9.47 27.17
C SER A 181 -3.44 -10.98 27.15
N ILE A 182 -3.23 -11.63 26.01
CA ILE A 182 -3.26 -13.11 25.88
C ILE A 182 -1.90 -13.77 26.11
N GLY A 183 -0.89 -13.00 26.54
CA GLY A 183 0.42 -13.53 26.96
C GLY A 183 1.53 -13.49 25.92
N VAL A 184 1.33 -12.89 24.75
CA VAL A 184 2.40 -12.71 23.75
C VAL A 184 3.45 -11.76 24.31
N LYS A 185 4.71 -12.19 24.35
CA LYS A 185 5.86 -11.39 24.81
C LYS A 185 6.48 -10.67 23.64
N PHE A 186 6.52 -9.35 23.72
CA PHE A 186 7.13 -8.50 22.69
C PHE A 186 8.50 -8.01 23.08
N SER A 187 9.44 -7.96 22.13
CA SER A 187 10.61 -7.09 22.22
C SER A 187 10.25 -5.73 21.62
N GLU A 188 10.48 -4.66 22.40
CA GLU A 188 10.29 -3.30 21.91
C GLU A 188 11.58 -2.82 21.24
N GLU A 189 11.53 -2.66 19.92
CA GLU A 189 12.69 -2.23 19.14
C GLU A 189 12.26 -1.40 17.91
N THR A 190 13.17 -0.57 17.41
CA THR A 190 12.93 0.12 16.14
C THR A 190 13.05 -0.86 14.98
N ILE A 191 11.96 -1.14 14.32
CA ILE A 191 11.92 -2.05 13.17
C ILE A 191 12.17 -1.24 11.89
N PRO A 192 13.28 -1.46 11.17
CA PRO A 192 13.55 -0.74 9.95
C PRO A 192 12.54 -1.12 8.86
N PHE A 193 11.92 -0.12 8.24
CA PHE A 193 11.05 -0.35 7.09
C PHE A 193 11.88 -0.81 5.88
N LYS A 194 11.62 -2.00 5.38
CA LYS A 194 12.20 -2.53 4.13
C LYS A 194 11.11 -2.58 3.06
N ILE A 195 11.42 -2.09 1.87
CA ILE A 195 10.49 -2.14 0.71
C ILE A 195 10.10 -3.59 0.36
N ARG A 196 10.95 -4.58 0.70
CA ARG A 196 10.63 -6.01 0.56
C ARG A 196 9.41 -6.46 1.36
N ASP A 197 9.18 -5.83 2.50
CA ASP A 197 8.08 -6.16 3.41
C ASP A 197 6.72 -5.76 2.85
N ALA A 198 6.72 -5.04 1.73
CA ALA A 198 5.55 -4.61 0.99
C ALA A 198 5.14 -5.59 -0.13
N ARG A 199 5.88 -6.66 -0.34
CA ARG A 199 5.69 -7.60 -1.47
C ARG A 199 5.30 -9.02 -1.03
N ILE A 200 4.78 -9.15 0.18
CA ILE A 200 4.26 -10.44 0.65
C ILE A 200 2.84 -10.59 0.15
#